data_153cb85798a55e497d4caaae9cfbdaff
#
_entry.id   153cb85798a55e497d4caaae9cfbdaff
#
_cell.length_a   1.000
_cell.length_b   1.000
_cell.length_c   1.000
_cell.angle_alpha   90.00
_cell.angle_beta   90.00
_cell.angle_gamma   90.00
#
_symmetry.space_group_name_H-M   'P 1'
#
loop_
_entity.id
_entity.type
_entity.pdbx_description
1 polymer ?
#
loop_
_entity_poly.entity_id
_entity_poly.type
_entity_poly.pdbx_seq_one_letter_code
_entity_poly.pdbx_strand_id
1 'polypeptide(L)'
;MKVVLDENVPQKLRLLIGDEHSVFTTWYQGWSSFKNGALLDVAEKAGFDLFISADQELSYQQNLQGRKMALLILSTNNWDLIKLHIEKIVAAIKTVTPGSYTEVQIPIG
;
A
#
# COMPACT_ATOMS: atom_id res chain seq x y z
N MET A 1 9.19 7.47 -5.17
CA MET A 1 9.10 6.74 -3.89
C MET A 1 9.32 5.26 -4.09
N LYS A 2 9.79 4.61 -3.07
CA LYS A 2 9.90 3.16 -3.03
C LYS A 2 8.64 2.59 -2.37
N VAL A 3 7.85 1.85 -3.15
CA VAL A 3 6.49 1.41 -2.77
C VAL A 3 6.43 -0.12 -2.71
N VAL A 4 5.77 -0.67 -1.69
CA VAL A 4 5.52 -2.10 -1.61
C VAL A 4 4.02 -2.36 -1.53
N LEU A 5 3.55 -3.35 -2.31
CA LEU A 5 2.16 -3.79 -2.35
C LEU A 5 1.99 -5.06 -1.51
N ASP A 6 1.00 -5.04 -0.62
CA ASP A 6 0.62 -6.22 0.17
C ASP A 6 0.03 -7.31 -0.73
N GLU A 7 0.03 -8.55 -0.25
CA GLU A 7 -0.48 -9.72 -1.00
C GLU A 7 -1.93 -9.57 -1.43
N ASN A 8 -2.74 -8.88 -0.63
CA ASN A 8 -4.16 -8.70 -0.92
C ASN A 8 -4.43 -7.63 -1.98
N VAL A 9 -3.40 -6.96 -2.46
CA VAL A 9 -3.52 -5.95 -3.52
C VAL A 9 -3.13 -6.59 -4.86
N PRO A 10 -3.94 -6.41 -5.93
CA PRO A 10 -3.58 -6.96 -7.23
C PRO A 10 -2.20 -6.47 -7.70
N GLN A 11 -1.34 -7.41 -8.07
CA GLN A 11 0.02 -7.08 -8.50
C GLN A 11 0.05 -6.19 -9.74
N LYS A 12 -0.99 -6.26 -10.56
CA LYS A 12 -1.10 -5.44 -11.77
C LYS A 12 -1.13 -3.94 -11.47
N LEU A 13 -1.46 -3.57 -10.22
CA LEU A 13 -1.43 -2.16 -9.83
C LEU A 13 -0.05 -1.54 -10.07
N ARG A 14 1.03 -2.32 -9.91
CA ARG A 14 2.38 -1.82 -10.15
C ARG A 14 2.59 -1.29 -11.57
N LEU A 15 1.84 -1.84 -12.54
CA LEU A 15 1.94 -1.42 -13.95
C LEU A 15 1.30 -0.05 -14.17
N LEU A 16 0.36 0.33 -13.33
CA LEU A 16 -0.37 1.60 -13.45
C LEU A 16 0.25 2.75 -12.67
N ILE A 17 1.10 2.43 -11.68
CA ILE A 17 1.73 3.45 -10.83
C ILE A 17 3.26 3.40 -10.90
N GLY A 18 3.83 2.48 -11.67
CA GLY A 18 5.26 2.20 -11.64
C GLY A 18 6.13 3.18 -12.43
N ASP A 19 5.56 4.08 -13.23
CA ASP A 19 6.37 5.00 -14.05
C ASP A 19 7.12 6.02 -13.20
N GLU A 20 6.52 6.47 -12.10
CA GLU A 20 7.09 7.49 -11.22
C GLU A 20 7.66 6.90 -9.93
N HIS A 21 7.45 5.60 -9.68
CA HIS A 21 7.80 4.97 -8.42
C HIS A 21 8.44 3.62 -8.65
N SER A 22 9.32 3.22 -7.73
CA SER A 22 9.84 1.85 -7.69
C SER A 22 8.87 0.99 -6.90
N VAL A 23 8.14 0.11 -7.59
CA VAL A 23 7.05 -0.67 -6.98
C VAL A 23 7.41 -2.14 -6.90
N PHE A 24 7.30 -2.70 -5.69
CA PHE A 24 7.60 -4.09 -5.39
C PHE A 24 6.39 -4.74 -4.71
N THR A 25 6.36 -6.07 -4.66
CA THR A 25 5.33 -6.80 -3.92
C THR A 25 5.95 -7.50 -2.73
N THR A 26 5.16 -7.74 -1.68
CA THR A 26 5.64 -8.49 -0.51
C THR A 26 6.03 -9.91 -0.92
N TRP A 27 5.33 -10.49 -1.89
CA TRP A 27 5.65 -11.83 -2.40
C TRP A 27 7.06 -11.84 -3.03
N TYR A 28 7.33 -10.85 -3.89
CA TYR A 28 8.65 -10.75 -4.56
C TYR A 28 9.78 -10.57 -3.54
N GLN A 29 9.51 -9.84 -2.47
CA GLN A 29 10.50 -9.61 -1.41
C GLN A 29 10.72 -10.84 -0.52
N GLY A 30 9.89 -11.87 -0.66
CA GLY A 30 9.99 -13.04 0.18
C GLY A 30 9.39 -12.87 1.57
N TRP A 31 8.45 -11.94 1.71
CA TRP A 31 7.88 -11.57 3.01
C TRP A 31 6.51 -12.18 3.29
N SER A 32 6.09 -13.17 2.51
CA SER A 32 4.75 -13.75 2.63
C SER A 32 4.47 -14.39 4.00
N SER A 33 5.51 -14.78 4.73
CA SER A 33 5.36 -15.35 6.07
C SER A 33 5.20 -14.28 7.15
N PHE A 34 5.54 -13.03 6.87
CA PHE A 34 5.37 -11.95 7.83
C PHE A 34 3.94 -11.42 7.77
N LYS A 35 3.41 -11.01 8.92
CA LYS A 35 2.05 -10.48 9.03
C LYS A 35 2.03 -9.26 9.93
N ASN A 36 1.07 -8.36 9.67
CA ASN A 36 0.76 -7.21 10.52
C ASN A 36 2.00 -6.37 10.84
N GLY A 37 2.25 -6.14 12.13
CA GLY A 37 3.36 -5.29 12.57
C GLY A 37 4.72 -5.75 12.12
N ALA A 38 4.96 -7.06 12.09
CA ALA A 38 6.23 -7.61 11.61
C ALA A 38 6.46 -7.29 10.14
N LEU A 39 5.41 -7.35 9.33
CA LEU A 39 5.48 -7.01 7.91
C LEU A 39 5.78 -5.53 7.73
N LEU A 40 5.10 -4.66 8.47
CA LEU A 40 5.36 -3.22 8.41
C LEU A 40 6.79 -2.90 8.85
N ASP A 41 7.26 -3.55 9.90
CA ASP A 41 8.62 -3.33 10.41
C ASP A 41 9.68 -3.72 9.38
N VAL A 42 9.53 -4.87 8.73
CA VAL A 42 10.53 -5.32 7.76
C VAL A 42 10.52 -4.42 6.52
N ALA A 43 9.34 -3.96 6.10
CA ALA A 43 9.22 -3.05 4.95
C ALA A 43 9.89 -1.71 5.26
N GLU A 44 9.66 -1.17 6.44
CA GLU A 44 10.25 0.11 6.85
C GLU A 44 11.78 -0.01 6.93
N LYS A 45 12.29 -1.08 7.52
CA LYS A 45 13.72 -1.32 7.62
C LYS A 45 14.38 -1.49 6.26
N ALA A 46 13.65 -2.02 5.29
CA ALA A 46 14.14 -2.18 3.92
C ALA A 46 14.14 -0.86 3.13
N GLY A 47 13.67 0.23 3.73
CA GLY A 47 13.72 1.55 3.12
C GLY A 47 12.51 1.88 2.25
N PHE A 48 11.40 1.18 2.41
CA PHE A 48 10.19 1.51 1.68
C PHE A 48 9.54 2.77 2.25
N ASP A 49 9.04 3.62 1.36
CA ASP A 49 8.41 4.89 1.72
C ASP A 49 6.90 4.74 1.89
N LEU A 50 6.30 3.78 1.18
CA LEU A 50 4.85 3.61 1.16
C LEU A 50 4.49 2.13 1.11
N PHE A 51 3.55 1.75 1.97
CA PHE A 51 2.97 0.40 2.01
C PHE A 51 1.50 0.51 1.60
N ILE A 52 1.10 -0.19 0.53
CA ILE A 52 -0.28 -0.19 0.04
C ILE A 52 -0.92 -1.54 0.34
N SER A 53 -2.06 -1.52 1.02
CA SER A 53 -2.80 -2.73 1.41
C SER A 53 -4.29 -2.52 1.17
N ALA A 54 -5.03 -3.62 1.09
CA ALA A 54 -6.49 -3.60 1.11
C ALA A 54 -7.05 -4.16 2.42
N ASP A 55 -6.19 -4.38 3.42
CA ASP A 55 -6.61 -4.82 4.74
C ASP A 55 -7.04 -3.61 5.56
N GLN A 56 -8.35 -3.43 5.67
CA GLN A 56 -8.92 -2.25 6.31
C GLN A 56 -8.79 -2.28 7.84
N GLU A 57 -8.45 -3.42 8.40
CA GLU A 57 -8.22 -3.54 9.85
C GLU A 57 -6.79 -3.20 10.25
N LEU A 58 -5.90 -3.02 9.28
CA LEU A 58 -4.48 -2.83 9.56
C LEU A 58 -4.23 -1.61 10.45
N SER A 59 -4.97 -0.52 10.26
CA SER A 59 -4.82 0.69 11.06
C SER A 59 -5.24 0.49 12.52
N TYR A 60 -6.18 -0.42 12.76
CA TYR A 60 -6.65 -0.70 14.12
C TYR A 60 -5.74 -1.67 14.87
N GLN A 61 -5.03 -2.52 14.13
CA GLN A 61 -4.20 -3.56 14.71
C GLN A 61 -2.78 -3.09 15.01
N GLN A 62 -2.36 -1.98 14.42
CA GLN A 62 -0.98 -1.55 14.47
C GLN A 62 -0.84 -0.16 15.05
N ASN A 63 0.20 0.02 15.87
CA ASN A 63 0.59 1.33 16.33
C ASN A 63 1.42 1.99 15.23
N LEU A 64 0.83 2.97 14.55
CA LEU A 64 1.48 3.68 13.46
C LEU A 64 2.30 4.88 13.93
N GLN A 65 2.17 5.24 15.20
CA GLN A 65 2.90 6.37 15.76
C GLN A 65 4.41 6.12 15.72
N GLY A 66 5.16 7.09 15.23
CA GLY A 66 6.61 6.98 15.13
C GLY A 66 7.14 6.31 13.87
N ARG A 67 6.26 5.78 13.02
CA ARG A 67 6.70 5.21 11.75
C ARG A 67 7.01 6.31 10.75
N LYS A 68 8.04 6.10 9.94
CA LYS A 68 8.38 6.99 8.83
C LYS A 68 7.69 6.56 7.56
N MET A 69 7.46 5.26 7.38
CA MET A 69 6.78 4.73 6.21
C MET A 69 5.30 5.11 6.23
N ALA A 70 4.78 5.59 5.10
CA ALA A 70 3.37 5.91 4.95
C ALA A 70 2.57 4.64 4.67
N LEU A 71 1.30 4.64 5.08
CA LEU A 71 0.37 3.54 4.86
C LEU A 71 -0.83 4.04 4.07
N LEU A 72 -1.17 3.33 2.99
CA LEU A 72 -2.33 3.64 2.15
C LEU A 72 -3.19 2.39 2.02
N ILE A 73 -4.46 2.52 2.42
CA ILE A 73 -5.40 1.40 2.44
C ILE A 73 -6.47 1.60 1.38
N LEU A 74 -6.62 0.62 0.50
CA LEU A 74 -7.68 0.61 -0.51
C LEU A 74 -8.93 -0.04 0.07
N SER A 75 -10.10 0.50 -0.25
CA SER A 75 -11.38 -0.02 0.25
C SER A 75 -11.77 -1.36 -0.39
N THR A 76 -11.10 -1.75 -1.47
CA THR A 76 -11.36 -3.00 -2.18
C THR A 76 -10.08 -3.53 -2.81
N ASN A 77 -10.05 -4.85 -3.04
CA ASN A 77 -8.99 -5.49 -3.83
C ASN A 77 -9.49 -5.95 -5.21
N ASN A 78 -10.67 -5.52 -5.62
CA ASN A 78 -11.23 -5.87 -6.93
C ASN A 78 -10.46 -5.13 -8.02
N TRP A 79 -9.80 -5.89 -8.89
CA TRP A 79 -8.95 -5.31 -9.93
C TRP A 79 -9.71 -4.41 -10.90
N ASP A 80 -10.91 -4.82 -11.31
CA ASP A 80 -11.70 -4.03 -12.27
C ASP A 80 -12.06 -2.67 -11.69
N LEU A 81 -12.43 -2.61 -10.41
CA LEU A 81 -12.75 -1.37 -9.74
C LEU A 81 -11.51 -0.51 -9.52
N ILE A 82 -10.41 -1.12 -9.12
CA ILE A 82 -9.14 -0.41 -8.94
C ILE A 82 -8.71 0.23 -10.26
N LYS A 83 -8.75 -0.53 -11.34
CA LYS A 83 -8.37 -0.05 -12.67
C LYS A 83 -9.26 1.10 -13.12
N LEU A 84 -10.58 0.96 -12.91
CA LEU A 84 -11.55 1.98 -13.28
C LEU A 84 -11.31 3.29 -12.55
N HIS A 85 -10.88 3.22 -11.30
CA HIS A 85 -10.70 4.40 -10.44
C HIS A 85 -9.23 4.68 -10.14
N ILE A 86 -8.33 4.31 -11.04
CA ILE A 86 -6.89 4.46 -10.83
C ILE A 86 -6.49 5.91 -10.51
N GLU A 87 -7.20 6.88 -11.06
CA GLU A 87 -6.88 8.29 -10.84
C GLU A 87 -6.99 8.67 -9.36
N LYS A 88 -7.95 8.07 -8.64
CA LYS A 88 -8.08 8.31 -7.19
C LYS A 88 -6.86 7.80 -6.43
N ILE A 89 -6.37 6.64 -6.83
CA ILE A 89 -5.20 6.03 -6.19
C ILE A 89 -3.95 6.87 -6.47
N VAL A 90 -3.75 7.27 -7.71
CA VAL A 90 -2.60 8.09 -8.11
C VAL A 90 -2.62 9.42 -7.36
N ALA A 91 -3.80 10.05 -7.28
CA ALA A 91 -3.95 11.32 -6.56
C ALA A 91 -3.62 11.14 -5.06
N ALA A 92 -4.09 10.05 -4.45
CA ALA A 92 -3.81 9.78 -3.04
C ALA A 92 -2.32 9.56 -2.78
N ILE A 93 -1.64 8.84 -3.68
CA ILE A 93 -0.20 8.61 -3.55
C ILE A 93 0.57 9.92 -3.55
N LYS A 94 0.13 10.90 -4.33
CA LYS A 94 0.78 12.22 -4.39
C LYS A 94 0.65 13.01 -3.10
N THR A 95 -0.31 12.67 -2.24
CA THR A 95 -0.57 13.38 -0.99
C THR A 95 0.11 12.78 0.22
N VAL A 96 0.68 11.57 0.11
CA VAL A 96 1.27 10.90 1.27
C VAL A 96 2.51 11.65 1.76
N THR A 97 2.65 11.65 3.08
CA THR A 97 3.82 12.22 3.76
C THR A 97 4.39 11.14 4.70
N PRO A 98 5.65 11.28 5.13
CA PRO A 98 6.23 10.28 6.04
C PRO A 98 5.34 10.05 7.26
N GLY A 99 5.05 8.78 7.52
CA GLY A 99 4.23 8.39 8.67
C GLY A 99 2.73 8.62 8.53
N SER A 100 2.27 9.09 7.37
CA SER A 100 0.84 9.35 7.17
C SER A 100 0.04 8.06 6.98
N TYR A 101 -1.26 8.15 7.28
CA TYR A 101 -2.22 7.08 7.01
C TYR A 101 -3.32 7.63 6.11
N THR A 102 -3.57 6.97 5.00
CA THR A 102 -4.55 7.40 4.01
C THR A 102 -5.45 6.23 3.61
N GLU A 103 -6.76 6.45 3.60
CA GLU A 103 -7.73 5.51 3.06
C GLU A 103 -8.23 6.02 1.72
N VAL A 104 -8.30 5.14 0.72
CA VAL A 104 -8.86 5.45 -0.59
C VAL A 104 -10.16 4.69 -0.75
N GLN A 105 -11.26 5.44 -0.80
CA GLN A 105 -12.59 4.87 -1.01
C GLN A 105 -12.84 4.73 -2.50
N ILE A 106 -12.94 3.48 -2.97
CA ILE A 106 -13.15 3.16 -4.37
C ILE A 106 -14.62 2.81 -4.57
N PRO A 107 -15.35 3.56 -5.39
CA PRO A 107 -16.78 3.29 -5.63
C PRO A 107 -17.00 1.88 -6.17
N ILE A 108 -18.06 1.22 -5.70
CA ILE A 108 -18.41 -0.15 -6.11
C ILE A 108 -19.58 -0.21 -7.09
N GLY A 109 -20.05 0.94 -7.54
CA GLY A 109 -21.18 0.98 -8.46
C GLY A 109 -20.96 1.84 -9.66
#